data_f88b92dcab5b16af7fbd8d0fc5a58b31
#
_entry.id   f88b92dcab5b16af7fbd8d0fc5a58b31
#
_cell.length_a   1.000
_cell.length_b   1.000
_cell.length_c   1.000
_cell.angle_alpha   90.00
_cell.angle_beta   90.00
_cell.angle_gamma   90.00
#
_symmetry.space_group_name_H-M   'P 1'
#
loop_
_entity.id
_entity.type
_entity.pdbx_description
1 polymer ?
#
loop_
_entity_poly.entity_id
_entity_poly.type
_entity_poly.pdbx_seq_one_letter_code
_entity_poly.pdbx_strand_id
1 'polypeptide(L)'
;MIYVPAWSITFTLKDEVFDEDNKIFYLDTCATYENQEIKLELTLFDSDLDYLKHLEFDNPVTEIYFIEPDLHFTIIDCNQELLCIYIDFDSGLRHSNMVTESGISLRINVTKTDFTKFINELASLD
;
A
#
# COMPACT_ATOMS: atom_id res chain seq x y z
N MET A 1 4.80 -5.76 -7.43
CA MET A 1 5.94 -4.83 -7.32
C MET A 1 5.73 -3.62 -8.20
N ILE A 2 5.98 -2.44 -7.69
CA ILE A 2 6.06 -1.22 -8.49
C ILE A 2 7.53 -0.87 -8.65
N TYR A 3 7.97 -0.66 -9.87
CA TYR A 3 9.35 -0.31 -10.15
C TYR A 3 9.41 0.84 -11.16
N VAL A 4 10.17 1.87 -10.81
CA VAL A 4 10.60 2.93 -11.72
C VAL A 4 12.09 3.19 -11.44
N PRO A 5 12.83 3.84 -12.36
CA PRO A 5 14.29 3.94 -12.23
C PRO A 5 14.79 4.52 -10.91
N ALA A 6 14.02 5.40 -10.25
CA ALA A 6 14.46 6.07 -9.03
C ALA A 6 13.94 5.40 -7.75
N TRP A 7 12.96 4.50 -7.84
CA TRP A 7 12.34 3.90 -6.66
C TRP A 7 11.69 2.56 -6.98
N SER A 8 11.51 1.76 -5.94
CA SER A 8 10.77 0.50 -6.05
C SER A 8 10.08 0.18 -4.74
N ILE A 9 8.97 -0.57 -4.83
CA ILE A 9 8.26 -1.09 -3.66
C ILE A 9 7.98 -2.55 -3.91
N THR A 10 8.36 -3.39 -2.96
CA THR A 10 8.15 -4.83 -3.02
C THR A 10 7.45 -5.32 -1.77
N PHE A 11 6.39 -6.08 -1.96
CA PHE A 11 5.71 -6.79 -0.86
C PHE A 11 5.98 -8.28 -1.03
N THR A 12 6.56 -8.91 -0.01
CA THR A 12 6.84 -10.33 -0.02
C THR A 12 6.07 -11.01 1.10
N LEU A 13 5.28 -12.01 0.75
CA LEU A 13 4.53 -12.76 1.74
C LEU A 13 5.49 -13.52 2.65
N LYS A 14 5.42 -13.20 3.94
CA LYS A 14 6.26 -13.85 4.96
C LYS A 14 5.51 -15.00 5.62
N ASP A 15 4.24 -14.79 5.94
CA ASP A 15 3.42 -15.79 6.62
C ASP A 15 1.94 -15.48 6.40
N GLU A 16 1.12 -16.51 6.52
CA GLU A 16 -0.34 -16.36 6.52
C GLU A 16 -0.91 -17.19 7.66
N VAL A 17 -1.85 -16.62 8.39
CA VAL A 17 -2.42 -17.20 9.59
C VAL A 17 -3.94 -17.11 9.53
N PHE A 18 -4.61 -18.17 9.96
CA PHE A 18 -6.05 -18.15 10.14
C PHE A 18 -6.36 -17.82 11.60
N ASP A 19 -7.23 -16.83 11.81
CA ASP A 19 -7.71 -16.43 13.13
C ASP A 19 -9.22 -16.28 13.06
N GLU A 20 -9.93 -17.24 13.66
CA GLU A 20 -11.38 -17.34 13.60
C GLU A 20 -11.85 -17.41 12.14
N ASP A 21 -12.57 -16.39 11.67
CA ASP A 21 -13.07 -16.32 10.30
C ASP A 21 -12.19 -15.47 9.38
N ASN A 22 -11.05 -15.03 9.87
CA ASN A 22 -10.17 -14.13 9.13
C ASN A 22 -8.87 -14.81 8.73
N LYS A 23 -8.37 -14.43 7.56
CA LYS A 23 -7.04 -14.81 7.11
C LYS A 23 -6.16 -13.58 7.17
N ILE A 24 -5.02 -13.71 7.80
CA ILE A 24 -4.10 -12.60 8.06
C ILE A 24 -2.81 -12.86 7.29
N PHE A 25 -2.39 -11.87 6.52
CA PHE A 25 -1.17 -11.92 5.72
C PHE A 25 -0.12 -11.01 6.33
N TYR A 26 1.04 -11.57 6.62
CA TYR A 26 2.19 -10.80 7.09
C TYR A 26 3.15 -10.62 5.91
N LEU A 27 3.49 -9.39 5.61
CA LEU A 27 4.27 -9.03 4.44
C LEU A 27 5.56 -8.33 4.84
N ASP A 28 6.67 -8.82 4.32
CA ASP A 28 7.91 -8.06 4.37
C ASP A 28 7.87 -7.03 3.24
N THR A 29 7.99 -5.77 3.60
CA THR A 29 7.91 -4.67 2.66
C THR A 29 9.24 -3.97 2.57
N CYS A 30 9.68 -3.77 1.34
CA CYS A 30 10.91 -3.03 1.06
C CYS A 30 10.60 -1.93 0.06
N ALA A 31 10.86 -0.69 0.46
CA ALA A 31 10.73 0.47 -0.40
C ALA A 31 12.09 1.12 -0.56
N THR A 32 12.49 1.36 -1.80
CA THR A 32 13.75 2.03 -2.10
C THR A 32 13.48 3.30 -2.90
N TYR A 33 14.20 4.34 -2.58
CA TYR A 33 14.18 5.59 -3.32
C TYR A 33 15.59 6.15 -3.35
N GLU A 34 16.15 6.28 -4.55
CA GLU A 34 17.56 6.65 -4.74
C GLU A 34 18.48 5.70 -3.93
N ASN A 35 19.19 6.23 -2.93
CA ASN A 35 20.07 5.44 -2.09
C ASN A 35 19.47 5.11 -0.72
N GLN A 36 18.18 5.38 -0.55
CA GLN A 36 17.50 5.13 0.71
C GLN A 36 16.68 3.85 0.63
N GLU A 37 16.62 3.12 1.72
CA GLU A 37 15.86 1.89 1.82
C GLU A 37 15.06 1.88 3.10
N ILE A 38 13.80 1.48 3.01
CA ILE A 38 12.89 1.33 4.13
C ILE A 38 12.41 -0.10 4.16
N LYS A 39 12.62 -0.79 5.27
CA LYS A 39 12.12 -2.14 5.46
C LYS A 39 11.19 -2.17 6.65
N LEU A 40 10.02 -2.75 6.46
CA LEU A 40 9.05 -2.90 7.53
C LEU A 40 8.14 -4.10 7.27
N GLU A 41 7.49 -4.56 8.32
CA GLU A 41 6.49 -5.61 8.22
C GLU A 41 5.11 -4.98 8.22
N LEU A 42 4.28 -5.38 7.27
CA LEU A 42 2.90 -4.93 7.17
C LEU A 42 1.96 -6.10 7.35
N THR A 43 0.76 -5.81 7.83
CA THR A 43 -0.29 -6.80 8.04
C THR A 43 -1.50 -6.43 7.20
N LEU A 44 -1.98 -7.37 6.39
CA LEU A 44 -3.23 -7.22 5.64
C LEU A 44 -4.16 -8.36 5.98
N PHE A 45 -5.46 -8.08 5.96
CA PHE A 45 -6.50 -9.08 6.15
C PHE A 45 -7.09 -9.47 4.80
N ASP A 46 -7.72 -10.63 4.74
CA ASP A 46 -8.42 -11.08 3.54
C ASP A 46 -9.48 -10.08 3.07
N SER A 47 -10.15 -9.41 4.02
CA SER A 47 -11.12 -8.37 3.68
C SER A 47 -10.46 -7.15 3.03
N ASP A 48 -9.21 -6.85 3.37
CA ASP A 48 -8.45 -5.79 2.70
C ASP A 48 -8.20 -6.16 1.23
N LEU A 49 -7.83 -7.41 0.98
CA LEU A 49 -7.58 -7.87 -0.38
C LEU A 49 -8.86 -7.89 -1.20
N ASP A 50 -9.97 -8.27 -0.59
CA ASP A 50 -11.27 -8.26 -1.24
C ASP A 50 -11.68 -6.83 -1.62
N TYR A 51 -11.43 -5.88 -0.74
CA TYR A 51 -11.65 -4.46 -1.01
C TYR A 51 -10.83 -4.00 -2.22
N LEU A 52 -9.55 -4.40 -2.30
CA LEU A 52 -8.69 -4.03 -3.41
C LEU A 52 -9.18 -4.60 -4.75
N LYS A 53 -9.78 -5.78 -4.74
CA LYS A 53 -10.32 -6.39 -5.97
C LYS A 53 -11.45 -5.58 -6.58
N HIS A 54 -12.15 -4.78 -5.78
CA HIS A 54 -13.31 -3.99 -6.21
C HIS A 54 -13.01 -2.50 -6.25
N LEU A 55 -11.74 -2.13 -6.24
CA LEU A 55 -11.33 -0.73 -6.21
C LEU A 55 -11.60 -0.05 -7.55
N GLU A 56 -12.18 1.14 -7.48
CA GLU A 56 -12.45 1.98 -8.65
C GLU A 56 -11.78 3.34 -8.47
N PHE A 57 -11.32 3.93 -9.58
CA PHE A 57 -10.63 5.22 -9.58
C PHE A 57 -11.45 6.30 -10.28
N ASP A 58 -12.74 6.38 -9.96
CA ASP A 58 -13.68 7.29 -10.62
C ASP A 58 -13.67 8.69 -10.06
N ASN A 59 -13.04 8.89 -8.91
CA ASN A 59 -12.99 10.18 -8.24
C ASN A 59 -11.63 10.86 -8.45
N PRO A 60 -11.57 12.20 -8.40
CA PRO A 60 -10.29 12.91 -8.49
C PRO A 60 -9.30 12.51 -7.41
N VAL A 61 -9.79 12.16 -6.22
CA VAL A 61 -8.98 11.67 -5.11
C VAL A 61 -9.62 10.41 -4.55
N THR A 62 -8.83 9.37 -4.43
CA THR A 62 -9.24 8.10 -3.83
C THR A 62 -8.29 7.76 -2.70
N GLU A 63 -8.84 7.43 -1.54
CA GLU A 63 -8.03 7.00 -0.41
C GLU A 63 -8.31 5.54 -0.11
N ILE A 64 -7.25 4.78 0.13
CA ILE A 64 -7.34 3.36 0.48
C ILE A 64 -6.88 3.20 1.91
N TYR A 65 -7.81 2.81 2.78
CA TYR A 65 -7.55 2.51 4.17
C TYR A 65 -7.61 1.01 4.37
N PHE A 66 -6.67 0.50 5.15
CA PHE A 66 -6.65 -0.91 5.53
C PHE A 66 -7.04 -1.06 7.00
N ILE A 67 -7.39 -2.27 7.40
CA ILE A 67 -7.79 -2.54 8.79
C ILE A 67 -6.65 -2.17 9.74
N GLU A 68 -5.43 -2.60 9.43
CA GLU A 68 -4.25 -2.14 10.16
C GLU A 68 -3.77 -0.82 9.56
N PRO A 69 -3.57 0.21 10.38
CA PRO A 69 -3.24 1.54 9.87
C PRO A 69 -1.78 1.71 9.46
N ASP A 70 -1.06 0.64 9.21
CA ASP A 70 0.35 0.69 8.84
C ASP A 70 0.58 1.14 7.41
N LEU A 71 -0.43 1.03 6.60
CA LEU A 71 -0.36 1.33 5.17
C LEU A 71 -1.59 2.12 4.76
N HIS A 72 -1.37 3.14 3.96
CA HIS A 72 -2.45 3.97 3.45
C HIS A 72 -2.05 4.52 2.09
N PHE A 73 -2.95 4.51 1.14
CA PHE A 73 -2.73 5.11 -0.17
C PHE A 73 -3.65 6.31 -0.36
N THR A 74 -3.07 7.41 -0.86
CA THR A 74 -3.84 8.53 -1.40
C THR A 74 -3.56 8.61 -2.89
N ILE A 75 -4.58 8.44 -3.70
CA ILE A 75 -4.46 8.37 -5.16
C ILE A 75 -5.10 9.60 -5.75
N ILE A 76 -4.32 10.39 -6.46
CA ILE A 76 -4.79 11.60 -7.13
C ILE A 76 -4.75 11.39 -8.63
N ASP A 77 -5.89 11.55 -9.28
CA ASP A 77 -5.98 11.48 -10.73
C ASP A 77 -5.45 12.79 -11.31
N CYS A 78 -4.23 12.76 -11.81
CA CYS A 78 -3.58 13.97 -12.31
C CYS A 78 -3.95 14.29 -13.75
N ASN A 79 -4.09 13.27 -14.60
CA ASN A 79 -4.34 13.45 -16.01
C ASN A 79 -4.58 12.10 -16.67
N GLN A 80 -5.70 11.91 -17.30
CA GLN A 80 -6.10 10.74 -18.08
C GLN A 80 -5.53 9.40 -17.60
N GLU A 81 -4.26 9.12 -17.95
CA GLU A 81 -3.60 7.85 -17.64
C GLU A 81 -2.58 7.96 -16.50
N LEU A 82 -2.39 9.14 -15.94
CA LEU A 82 -1.35 9.37 -14.92
C LEU A 82 -1.95 9.59 -13.54
N LEU A 83 -1.43 8.86 -12.56
CA LEU A 83 -1.80 9.00 -11.17
C LEU A 83 -0.63 9.52 -10.36
N CYS A 84 -0.93 10.39 -9.40
CA CYS A 84 0.02 10.78 -8.36
C CYS A 84 -0.41 10.06 -7.09
N ILE A 85 0.47 9.26 -6.52
CA ILE A 85 0.14 8.41 -5.38
C ILE A 85 1.04 8.74 -4.21
N TYR A 86 0.43 8.96 -3.06
CA TYR A 86 1.14 9.03 -1.80
C TYR A 86 0.95 7.71 -1.08
N ILE A 87 2.04 7.04 -0.78
CA ILE A 87 2.04 5.79 -0.04
C ILE A 87 2.58 6.08 1.34
N ASP A 88 1.71 6.01 2.33
CA ASP A 88 2.04 6.30 3.71
C ASP A 88 2.31 4.99 4.44
N PHE A 89 3.51 4.86 5.00
CA PHE A 89 3.90 3.73 5.81
C PHE A 89 3.91 4.17 7.27
N ASP A 90 3.33 3.35 8.14
CA ASP A 90 3.28 3.62 9.57
C ASP A 90 2.72 5.01 9.85
N SER A 91 1.44 5.18 9.60
CA SER A 91 0.76 6.47 9.65
C SER A 91 0.72 7.11 11.05
N GLY A 92 1.36 6.52 12.04
CA GLY A 92 1.37 7.00 13.41
C GLY A 92 0.18 6.56 14.24
N LEU A 93 -0.85 6.02 13.63
CA LEU A 93 -2.04 5.55 14.35
C LEU A 93 -1.76 4.33 15.20
N ARG A 94 -0.69 3.61 14.91
CA ARG A 94 -0.23 2.45 15.63
C ARG A 94 0.19 2.79 17.05
N HIS A 95 0.66 4.00 17.27
CA HIS A 95 1.18 4.49 18.53
C HIS A 95 0.25 5.54 19.09
N SER A 96 -0.96 5.11 19.44
CA SER A 96 -2.07 5.99 19.76
C SER A 96 -1.81 6.97 20.91
N ASN A 97 -0.86 6.66 21.80
CA ASN A 97 -0.54 7.53 22.92
C ASN A 97 0.55 8.54 22.59
N MET A 98 1.16 8.40 21.43
CA MET A 98 2.20 9.29 20.97
C MET A 98 1.93 9.58 19.52
N VAL A 99 0.82 10.25 19.28
CA VAL A 99 0.46 10.62 17.93
C VAL A 99 1.56 11.49 17.38
N THR A 100 2.53 10.83 16.87
CA THR A 100 3.45 11.49 15.98
C THR A 100 2.88 11.26 14.61
N GLU A 101 2.69 12.32 13.90
CA GLU A 101 2.46 12.27 12.47
C GLU A 101 3.72 11.76 11.78
N SER A 102 4.51 10.97 12.47
CA SER A 102 5.78 10.50 11.96
C SER A 102 5.58 9.18 11.28
N GLY A 103 5.14 9.23 10.11
CA GLY A 103 5.25 8.13 9.18
C GLY A 103 6.17 8.57 8.07
N ILE A 104 6.44 7.64 7.18
CA ILE A 104 7.17 7.90 5.95
C ILE A 104 6.16 7.87 4.83
N SER A 105 6.13 8.93 4.04
CA SER A 105 5.28 9.00 2.87
C SER A 105 6.14 9.05 1.62
N LEU A 106 5.84 8.17 0.67
CA LEU A 106 6.47 8.19 -0.64
C LEU A 106 5.48 8.75 -1.64
N ARG A 107 5.91 9.75 -2.38
CA ARG A 107 5.13 10.28 -3.49
C ARG A 107 5.67 9.70 -4.78
N ILE A 108 4.79 9.11 -5.58
CA ILE A 108 5.15 8.51 -6.86
C ILE A 108 4.18 8.95 -7.94
N ASN A 109 4.67 9.05 -9.17
CA ASN A 109 3.83 9.22 -10.35
C ASN A 109 3.88 7.92 -11.14
N VAL A 110 2.71 7.36 -11.43
CA VAL A 110 2.61 6.07 -12.07
C VAL A 110 1.40 6.06 -13.00
N THR A 111 1.44 5.26 -14.06
CA THR A 111 0.29 5.13 -14.94
C THR A 111 -0.82 4.33 -14.26
N LYS A 112 -2.06 4.57 -14.67
CA LYS A 112 -3.20 3.78 -14.19
C LYS A 112 -2.99 2.30 -14.47
N THR A 113 -2.44 1.98 -15.63
CA THR A 113 -2.18 0.58 -16.02
C THR A 113 -1.22 -0.09 -15.06
N ASP A 114 -0.10 0.56 -14.75
CA ASP A 114 0.91 -0.01 -13.86
C ASP A 114 0.39 -0.10 -12.43
N PHE A 115 -0.35 0.89 -11.98
CA PHE A 115 -0.89 0.85 -10.63
C PHE A 115 -1.98 -0.22 -10.49
N THR A 116 -2.84 -0.35 -11.50
CA THR A 116 -3.86 -1.41 -11.51
C THR A 116 -3.21 -2.80 -11.47
N LYS A 117 -2.14 -2.98 -12.23
CA LYS A 117 -1.38 -4.22 -12.21
C LYS A 117 -0.82 -4.52 -10.82
N PHE A 118 -0.26 -3.50 -10.16
CA PHE A 118 0.26 -3.64 -8.81
C PHE A 118 -0.83 -4.02 -7.81
N ILE A 119 -1.98 -3.35 -7.88
CA ILE A 119 -3.11 -3.65 -6.99
C ILE A 119 -3.62 -5.07 -7.22
N ASN A 120 -3.69 -5.50 -8.47
CA ASN A 120 -4.12 -6.88 -8.77
C ASN A 120 -3.12 -7.91 -8.26
N GLU A 121 -1.83 -7.63 -8.36
CA GLU A 121 -0.81 -8.51 -7.80
C GLU A 121 -0.95 -8.61 -6.28
N LEU A 122 -1.15 -7.48 -5.61
CA LEU A 122 -1.34 -7.46 -4.17
C LEU A 122 -2.62 -8.19 -3.76
N ALA A 123 -3.72 -7.96 -4.47
CA ALA A 123 -5.00 -8.59 -4.19
C ALA A 123 -4.98 -10.11 -4.45
N SER A 124 -4.04 -10.58 -5.23
CA SER A 124 -3.93 -12.01 -5.57
C SER A 124 -3.18 -12.84 -4.53
N LEU A 125 -2.77 -12.23 -3.42
CA LEU A 125 -2.12 -12.97 -2.33
C LEU A 125 -3.04 -14.02 -1.70
N ASP A 126 -4.33 -13.84 -1.81
CA ASP A 126 -5.28 -14.81 -1.27
C ASP A 126 -5.62 -15.89 -2.31
#